data_2a903a8dda6d67922f843a473a715178
#
_entry.id   2a903a8dda6d67922f843a473a715178
#
_cell.length_a   1.000
_cell.length_b   1.000
_cell.length_c   1.000
_cell.angle_alpha   90.00
_cell.angle_beta   90.00
_cell.angle_gamma   90.00
#
_symmetry.space_group_name_H-M   'P 1'
#
loop_
_entity.id
_entity.type
_entity.pdbx_description
1 polymer ?
#
loop_
_entity_poly.entity_id
_entity_poly.type
_entity_poly.pdbx_seq_one_letter_code
_entity_poly.pdbx_strand_id
1 'polypeptide(L)'
;LNSKVKKIEKYETNSYKVILESGDVFEAEHVITSMPLASLPSTIYPNENKETKLSGESLKFRDFLSVALVLDVEDAFPDNWIYIHEPGVKVGRVQNYGSWSPYLVKEGKTCLGLEYFVNIGDELWSMEDDKLIDLAINELKKLSLIKTSSTLEGYVVRMPKAYPVYDLDYSKNIDIIEKWLTTEHKNIYPIGRNGMHRYNNQDHSMMTAVLSVRNIILGEKNNVWKVNVEEDYHEEVNSGRS
;
A
#
# COMPACT_ATOMS: atom_id res chain seq x y z
N LEU A 1 9.78 -12.31 -10.92
CA LEU A 1 9.98 -12.53 -9.48
C LEU A 1 11.47 -12.55 -9.18
N ASN A 2 11.88 -12.20 -7.97
CA ASN A 2 13.28 -12.14 -7.52
C ASN A 2 14.17 -11.19 -8.35
N SER A 3 13.58 -10.12 -8.89
CA SER A 3 14.23 -9.15 -9.77
C SER A 3 14.16 -7.76 -9.15
N LYS A 4 14.77 -7.60 -7.97
CA LYS A 4 14.76 -6.32 -7.26
C LYS A 4 15.62 -5.29 -7.97
N VAL A 5 15.05 -4.12 -8.25
CA VAL A 5 15.75 -3.00 -8.88
C VAL A 5 16.71 -2.38 -7.88
N LYS A 6 17.98 -2.27 -8.29
CA LYS A 6 19.06 -1.63 -7.54
C LYS A 6 19.25 -0.17 -7.95
N LYS A 7 19.16 0.10 -9.26
CA LYS A 7 19.49 1.42 -9.84
C LYS A 7 18.73 1.62 -11.15
N ILE A 8 18.32 2.85 -11.40
CA ILE A 8 17.83 3.32 -12.70
C ILE A 8 18.82 4.38 -13.18
N GLU A 9 19.52 4.12 -14.28
CA GLU A 9 20.56 4.99 -14.79
C GLU A 9 20.12 5.63 -16.09
N LYS A 10 20.06 6.97 -16.11
CA LYS A 10 19.86 7.73 -17.35
C LYS A 10 21.19 7.80 -18.10
N TYR A 11 21.25 7.22 -19.29
CA TYR A 11 22.49 7.19 -20.08
C TYR A 11 22.39 7.93 -21.42
N GLU A 12 21.17 8.19 -21.91
CA GLU A 12 20.88 9.04 -23.06
C GLU A 12 19.74 10.00 -22.75
N THR A 13 19.42 10.90 -23.65
CA THR A 13 18.40 11.95 -23.43
C THR A 13 17.06 11.38 -23.00
N ASN A 14 16.66 10.22 -23.55
CA ASN A 14 15.36 9.59 -23.30
C ASN A 14 15.48 8.09 -22.98
N SER A 15 16.66 7.59 -22.59
CA SER A 15 16.88 6.17 -22.37
C SER A 15 17.44 5.89 -20.98
N TYR A 16 17.01 4.79 -20.40
CA TYR A 16 17.36 4.36 -19.05
C TYR A 16 17.86 2.92 -19.04
N LYS A 17 18.81 2.63 -18.17
CA LYS A 17 19.23 1.28 -17.79
C LYS A 17 18.65 0.96 -16.42
N VAL A 18 17.80 -0.05 -16.36
CA VAL A 18 17.28 -0.61 -15.10
C VAL A 18 18.20 -1.74 -14.70
N ILE A 19 18.93 -1.55 -13.61
CA ILE A 19 19.94 -2.47 -13.10
C ILE A 19 19.37 -3.18 -11.88
N LEU A 20 19.36 -4.50 -11.90
CA LEU A 20 18.88 -5.35 -10.80
C LEU A 20 19.99 -5.65 -9.78
N GLU A 21 19.58 -6.10 -8.59
CA GLU A 21 20.56 -6.59 -7.57
C GLU A 21 21.35 -7.82 -8.06
N SER A 22 20.77 -8.63 -8.98
CA SER A 22 21.46 -9.75 -9.63
C SER A 22 22.58 -9.32 -10.57
N GLY A 23 22.63 -8.04 -10.98
CA GLY A 23 23.53 -7.51 -11.99
C GLY A 23 22.94 -7.47 -13.40
N ASP A 24 21.76 -8.04 -13.62
CA ASP A 24 21.07 -7.95 -14.90
C ASP A 24 20.70 -6.50 -15.24
N VAL A 25 20.77 -6.16 -16.54
CA VAL A 25 20.52 -4.81 -17.05
C VAL A 25 19.45 -4.86 -18.12
N PHE A 26 18.46 -4.00 -18.01
CA PHE A 26 17.41 -3.81 -19.03
C PHE A 26 17.46 -2.37 -19.52
N GLU A 27 17.48 -2.20 -20.84
CA GLU A 27 17.42 -0.89 -21.47
C GLU A 27 15.97 -0.57 -21.88
N ALA A 28 15.52 0.66 -21.61
CA ALA A 28 14.17 1.11 -21.91
C ALA A 28 14.11 2.62 -22.15
N GLU A 29 13.24 3.04 -23.07
CA GLU A 29 12.92 4.47 -23.27
C GLU A 29 11.94 4.98 -22.21
N HIS A 30 11.06 4.11 -21.73
CA HIS A 30 10.05 4.42 -20.71
C HIS A 30 10.13 3.48 -19.52
N VAL A 31 10.07 4.01 -18.33
CA VAL A 31 10.09 3.24 -17.08
C VAL A 31 8.81 3.52 -16.30
N ILE A 32 7.92 2.54 -16.20
CA ILE A 32 6.74 2.59 -15.32
C ILE A 32 7.13 1.92 -14.00
N THR A 33 6.97 2.62 -12.89
CA THR A 33 7.46 2.14 -11.60
C THR A 33 6.41 2.24 -10.49
N SER A 34 6.21 1.15 -9.76
CA SER A 34 5.39 1.10 -8.54
C SER A 34 6.24 1.03 -7.26
N MET A 35 7.56 1.15 -7.38
CA MET A 35 8.43 1.20 -6.21
C MET A 35 8.14 2.44 -5.36
N PRO A 36 8.40 2.42 -4.04
CA PRO A 36 8.10 3.56 -3.18
C PRO A 36 8.72 4.86 -3.69
N LEU A 37 7.90 5.90 -3.87
CA LEU A 37 8.34 7.21 -4.32
C LEU A 37 9.48 7.75 -3.45
N ALA A 38 9.44 7.48 -2.16
CA ALA A 38 10.48 7.84 -1.19
C ALA A 38 11.89 7.37 -1.59
N SER A 39 12.00 6.23 -2.25
CA SER A 39 13.29 5.68 -2.67
C SER A 39 13.71 6.09 -4.09
N LEU A 40 12.77 6.59 -4.87
CA LEU A 40 13.02 6.86 -6.29
C LEU A 40 14.14 7.89 -6.53
N PRO A 41 14.22 9.04 -5.81
CA PRO A 41 15.30 10.01 -5.99
C PRO A 41 16.70 9.45 -5.69
N SER A 42 16.81 8.47 -4.81
CA SER A 42 18.08 7.80 -4.50
C SER A 42 18.38 6.63 -5.44
N THR A 43 17.39 6.13 -6.16
CA THR A 43 17.50 5.01 -7.09
C THR A 43 17.87 5.47 -8.51
N ILE A 44 17.39 6.66 -8.93
CA ILE A 44 17.71 7.25 -10.23
C ILE A 44 19.10 7.88 -10.22
N TYR A 45 19.87 7.65 -11.32
CA TYR A 45 21.24 8.12 -11.43
C TYR A 45 21.56 8.66 -12.85
N PRO A 46 22.37 9.72 -12.98
CA PRO A 46 22.84 10.59 -11.90
C PRO A 46 21.71 11.40 -11.29
N ASN A 47 21.77 11.66 -10.00
CA ASN A 47 20.95 12.65 -9.33
C ASN A 47 21.81 13.42 -8.34
N GLU A 48 22.11 14.65 -8.67
CA GLU A 48 22.88 15.56 -7.83
C GLU A 48 21.98 16.50 -7.01
N ASN A 49 20.66 16.43 -7.25
CA ASN A 49 19.69 17.27 -6.56
C ASN A 49 19.48 16.79 -5.11
N LYS A 50 20.12 17.50 -4.19
CA LYS A 50 20.02 17.19 -2.75
C LYS A 50 18.60 17.38 -2.21
N GLU A 51 17.88 18.36 -2.74
CA GLU A 51 16.52 18.68 -2.27
C GLU A 51 15.56 17.53 -2.58
N THR A 52 15.61 16.94 -3.79
CA THR A 52 14.76 15.80 -4.14
C THR A 52 15.08 14.57 -3.29
N LYS A 53 16.36 14.31 -3.01
CA LYS A 53 16.76 13.21 -2.13
C LYS A 53 16.23 13.38 -0.71
N LEU A 54 16.41 14.55 -0.13
CA LEU A 54 15.88 14.88 1.20
C LEU A 54 14.35 14.79 1.24
N SER A 55 13.67 15.27 0.18
CA SER A 55 12.21 15.14 0.08
C SER A 55 11.76 13.69 0.05
N GLY A 56 12.46 12.80 -0.69
CA GLY A 56 12.18 11.38 -0.68
C GLY A 56 12.39 10.75 0.70
N GLU A 57 13.52 11.02 1.35
CA GLU A 57 13.86 10.51 2.68
C GLU A 57 12.89 11.01 3.77
N SER A 58 12.25 12.16 3.56
CA SER A 58 11.29 12.76 4.49
C SER A 58 9.89 12.18 4.37
N LEU A 59 9.57 11.46 3.29
CA LEU A 59 8.28 10.80 3.13
C LEU A 59 8.14 9.63 4.10
N LYS A 60 7.06 9.66 4.90
CA LYS A 60 6.82 8.71 5.98
C LYS A 60 5.80 7.65 5.60
N PHE A 61 5.92 6.49 6.23
CA PHE A 61 5.01 5.37 6.07
C PHE A 61 4.52 4.88 7.42
N ARG A 62 3.33 4.30 7.42
CA ARG A 62 2.82 3.44 8.48
C ARG A 62 2.99 2.00 8.05
N ASP A 63 3.54 1.18 8.91
CA ASP A 63 3.63 -0.25 8.71
C ASP A 63 2.33 -0.93 9.16
N PHE A 64 2.14 -2.16 8.73
CA PHE A 64 0.91 -2.89 8.92
C PHE A 64 1.22 -4.33 9.29
N LEU A 65 0.50 -4.84 10.27
CA LEU A 65 0.58 -6.22 10.71
C LEU A 65 -0.83 -6.82 10.61
N SER A 66 -0.93 -7.97 9.99
CA SER A 66 -2.17 -8.74 9.93
C SER A 66 -1.97 -10.12 10.53
N VAL A 67 -2.91 -10.53 11.37
CA VAL A 67 -3.02 -11.91 11.86
C VAL A 67 -4.23 -12.53 11.22
N ALA A 68 -4.02 -13.50 10.34
CA ALA A 68 -5.10 -14.27 9.72
C ALA A 68 -5.39 -15.52 10.54
N LEU A 69 -6.66 -15.71 10.94
CA LEU A 69 -7.13 -16.85 11.71
C LEU A 69 -8.13 -17.66 10.88
N VAL A 70 -7.81 -18.91 10.60
CA VAL A 70 -8.73 -19.85 9.96
C VAL A 70 -9.64 -20.44 11.03
N LEU A 71 -10.95 -20.33 10.81
CA LEU A 71 -11.97 -20.75 11.75
C LEU A 71 -12.76 -21.95 11.20
N ASP A 72 -13.09 -22.90 12.08
CA ASP A 72 -13.95 -24.05 11.79
C ASP A 72 -15.44 -23.69 11.93
N VAL A 73 -15.82 -22.65 11.20
CA VAL A 73 -17.20 -22.18 11.07
C VAL A 73 -17.38 -21.61 9.66
N GLU A 74 -18.59 -21.78 9.12
CA GLU A 74 -18.89 -21.31 7.77
C GLU A 74 -18.94 -19.78 7.68
N ASP A 75 -19.45 -19.14 8.71
CA ASP A 75 -19.54 -17.68 8.81
C ASP A 75 -19.29 -17.20 10.24
N ALA A 76 -18.64 -16.06 10.39
CA ALA A 76 -18.37 -15.43 11.68
C ALA A 76 -19.34 -14.26 11.93
N PHE A 77 -19.50 -13.38 10.93
CA PHE A 77 -20.41 -12.22 10.93
C PHE A 77 -20.66 -11.78 9.47
N PRO A 78 -21.78 -11.08 9.17
CA PRO A 78 -22.19 -10.79 7.78
C PRO A 78 -21.37 -9.69 7.10
N ASP A 79 -20.68 -8.84 7.86
CA ASP A 79 -19.95 -7.71 7.31
C ASP A 79 -18.62 -8.14 6.68
N ASN A 80 -18.19 -7.44 5.62
CA ASN A 80 -16.90 -7.68 4.98
C ASN A 80 -15.74 -7.30 5.88
N TRP A 81 -15.88 -6.20 6.62
CA TRP A 81 -14.98 -5.75 7.70
C TRP A 81 -15.71 -4.91 8.73
N ILE A 82 -15.14 -4.85 9.91
CA ILE A 82 -15.59 -4.00 11.00
C ILE A 82 -14.41 -3.23 11.61
N TYR A 83 -14.64 -1.97 11.98
CA TYR A 83 -13.67 -1.19 12.75
C TYR A 83 -13.90 -1.45 14.25
N ILE A 84 -12.81 -1.59 14.98
CA ILE A 84 -12.84 -1.87 16.41
C ILE A 84 -12.41 -0.61 17.18
N HIS A 85 -13.31 -0.08 18.00
CA HIS A 85 -13.06 1.07 18.86
C HIS A 85 -13.17 0.70 20.35
N GLU A 86 -13.19 -0.61 20.66
CA GLU A 86 -13.34 -1.11 22.02
C GLU A 86 -12.05 -0.88 22.83
N PRO A 87 -12.14 -0.22 24.01
CA PRO A 87 -11.00 -0.07 24.90
C PRO A 87 -10.43 -1.42 25.36
N GLY A 88 -9.09 -1.50 25.41
CA GLY A 88 -8.39 -2.68 25.94
C GLY A 88 -8.19 -3.81 24.93
N VAL A 89 -8.40 -3.56 23.63
CA VAL A 89 -7.90 -4.37 22.51
C VAL A 89 -6.97 -3.52 21.65
N LYS A 90 -6.04 -4.16 20.93
CA LYS A 90 -5.07 -3.50 20.05
C LYS A 90 -5.47 -3.59 18.59
N VAL A 91 -6.35 -4.55 18.22
CA VAL A 91 -6.86 -4.69 16.86
C VAL A 91 -7.67 -3.46 16.48
N GLY A 92 -7.36 -2.88 15.31
CA GLY A 92 -8.06 -1.70 14.80
C GLY A 92 -9.17 -2.03 13.80
N ARG A 93 -9.03 -3.16 13.08
CA ARG A 93 -10.01 -3.61 12.09
C ARG A 93 -9.99 -5.14 11.95
N VAL A 94 -11.15 -5.75 11.78
CA VAL A 94 -11.28 -7.17 11.48
C VAL A 94 -11.94 -7.35 10.14
N GLN A 95 -11.30 -8.10 9.24
CA GLN A 95 -11.84 -8.50 7.95
C GLN A 95 -12.41 -9.90 8.02
N ASN A 96 -13.55 -10.12 7.35
CA ASN A 96 -14.12 -11.46 7.13
C ASN A 96 -13.95 -11.82 5.65
N TYR A 97 -12.94 -12.63 5.33
CA TYR A 97 -12.63 -12.97 3.94
C TYR A 97 -13.73 -13.81 3.29
N GLY A 98 -14.47 -14.64 4.05
CA GLY A 98 -15.61 -15.40 3.54
C GLY A 98 -16.74 -14.50 3.03
N SER A 99 -17.01 -13.37 3.72
CA SER A 99 -18.02 -12.39 3.29
C SER A 99 -17.60 -11.60 2.05
N TRP A 100 -16.30 -11.42 1.79
CA TRP A 100 -15.82 -10.81 0.56
C TRP A 100 -16.06 -11.71 -0.65
N SER A 101 -15.72 -12.99 -0.52
CA SER A 101 -15.93 -13.97 -1.60
C SER A 101 -15.79 -15.40 -1.06
N PRO A 102 -16.70 -16.30 -1.45
CA PRO A 102 -16.61 -17.71 -1.07
C PRO A 102 -15.35 -18.41 -1.63
N TYR A 103 -14.73 -17.83 -2.66
CA TYR A 103 -13.49 -18.36 -3.25
C TYR A 103 -12.24 -18.00 -2.44
N LEU A 104 -12.33 -17.14 -1.42
CA LEU A 104 -11.20 -16.79 -0.55
C LEU A 104 -11.05 -17.73 0.64
N VAL A 105 -12.01 -18.59 0.88
CA VAL A 105 -12.05 -19.51 2.02
C VAL A 105 -12.35 -20.95 1.56
N LYS A 106 -11.98 -21.91 2.40
CA LYS A 106 -12.32 -23.31 2.15
C LYS A 106 -13.77 -23.58 2.58
N GLU A 107 -14.47 -24.44 1.86
CA GLU A 107 -15.84 -24.87 2.17
C GLU A 107 -16.00 -25.29 3.65
N GLY A 108 -17.03 -24.82 4.31
CA GLY A 108 -17.31 -25.06 5.72
C GLY A 108 -16.40 -24.30 6.69
N LYS A 109 -15.55 -23.38 6.19
CA LYS A 109 -14.62 -22.60 7.00
C LYS A 109 -14.70 -21.12 6.63
N THR A 110 -14.26 -20.26 7.54
CA THR A 110 -13.98 -18.87 7.21
C THR A 110 -12.59 -18.45 7.67
N CYS A 111 -12.16 -17.28 7.25
CA CYS A 111 -10.89 -16.69 7.69
C CYS A 111 -11.13 -15.24 8.11
N LEU A 112 -10.67 -14.89 9.30
CA LEU A 112 -10.68 -13.51 9.79
C LEU A 112 -9.27 -12.93 9.75
N GLY A 113 -9.13 -11.72 9.21
CA GLY A 113 -7.89 -10.96 9.22
C GLY A 113 -7.96 -9.84 10.25
N LEU A 114 -7.16 -9.93 11.32
CA LEU A 114 -7.04 -8.90 12.33
C LEU A 114 -5.92 -7.95 11.94
N GLU A 115 -6.24 -6.67 11.87
CA GLU A 115 -5.34 -5.64 11.39
C GLU A 115 -4.86 -4.74 12.54
N TYR A 116 -3.54 -4.63 12.64
CA TYR A 116 -2.84 -3.82 13.62
C TYR A 116 -2.02 -2.74 12.91
N PHE A 117 -2.26 -1.48 13.25
CA PHE A 117 -1.50 -0.35 12.71
C PHE A 117 -0.28 -0.11 13.59
N VAL A 118 0.87 -0.42 13.07
CA VAL A 118 2.14 -0.46 13.82
C VAL A 118 3.24 0.29 13.07
N ASN A 119 4.40 0.42 13.71
CA ASN A 119 5.65 0.81 13.04
C ASN A 119 6.69 -0.28 13.29
N ILE A 120 7.66 -0.38 12.39
CA ILE A 120 8.85 -1.22 12.60
C ILE A 120 9.51 -0.83 13.92
N GLY A 121 9.75 -1.81 14.79
CA GLY A 121 10.32 -1.62 16.12
C GLY A 121 9.32 -1.50 17.26
N ASP A 122 8.03 -1.34 16.97
CA ASP A 122 6.98 -1.40 18.01
C ASP A 122 6.94 -2.79 18.66
N GLU A 123 6.35 -2.85 19.88
CA GLU A 123 6.18 -4.09 20.63
C GLU A 123 5.45 -5.17 19.81
N LEU A 124 4.32 -4.81 19.16
CA LEU A 124 3.57 -5.74 18.32
C LEU A 124 4.34 -6.18 17.08
N TRP A 125 5.08 -5.24 16.43
CA TRP A 125 5.89 -5.59 15.27
C TRP A 125 6.95 -6.64 15.58
N SER A 126 7.56 -6.54 16.77
CA SER A 126 8.68 -7.38 17.21
C SER A 126 8.24 -8.65 17.95
N MET A 127 6.92 -8.81 18.19
CA MET A 127 6.37 -9.95 18.91
C MET A 127 6.45 -11.23 18.06
N GLU A 128 6.74 -12.37 18.71
CA GLU A 128 6.75 -13.68 18.07
C GLU A 128 5.37 -14.05 17.51
N ASP A 129 5.34 -14.76 16.38
CA ASP A 129 4.11 -15.05 15.65
C ASP A 129 3.08 -15.81 16.49
N ASP A 130 3.50 -16.80 17.25
CA ASP A 130 2.61 -17.57 18.15
C ASP A 130 1.92 -16.65 19.18
N LYS A 131 2.66 -15.68 19.74
CA LYS A 131 2.11 -14.72 20.69
C LYS A 131 1.14 -13.75 20.06
N LEU A 132 1.37 -13.37 18.80
CA LEU A 132 0.46 -12.52 18.03
C LEU A 132 -0.83 -13.28 17.69
N ILE A 133 -0.74 -14.56 17.35
CA ILE A 133 -1.89 -15.44 17.11
C ILE A 133 -2.71 -15.58 18.39
N ASP A 134 -2.06 -15.84 19.53
CA ASP A 134 -2.73 -15.91 20.83
C ASP A 134 -3.40 -14.60 21.22
N LEU A 135 -2.73 -13.45 20.99
CA LEU A 135 -3.30 -12.13 21.20
C LEU A 135 -4.56 -11.95 20.36
N ALA A 136 -4.49 -12.23 19.07
CA ALA A 136 -5.60 -12.11 18.12
C ALA A 136 -6.81 -12.97 18.53
N ILE A 137 -6.57 -14.23 18.91
CA ILE A 137 -7.62 -15.12 19.43
C ILE A 137 -8.27 -14.56 20.69
N ASN A 138 -7.46 -14.06 21.63
CA ASN A 138 -7.96 -13.51 22.87
C ASN A 138 -8.77 -12.22 22.67
N GLU A 139 -8.36 -11.37 21.73
CA GLU A 139 -9.11 -10.16 21.37
C GLU A 139 -10.44 -10.48 20.69
N LEU A 140 -10.49 -11.41 19.74
CA LEU A 140 -11.75 -11.85 19.13
C LEU A 140 -12.72 -12.48 20.16
N LYS A 141 -12.20 -13.25 21.15
CA LYS A 141 -13.01 -13.78 22.25
C LYS A 141 -13.56 -12.66 23.11
N LYS A 142 -12.72 -11.69 23.48
CA LYS A 142 -13.12 -10.52 24.28
C LYS A 142 -14.22 -9.71 23.59
N LEU A 143 -14.11 -9.57 22.25
CA LEU A 143 -15.09 -8.91 21.40
C LEU A 143 -16.34 -9.77 21.12
N SER A 144 -16.38 -11.01 21.61
CA SER A 144 -17.46 -11.99 21.35
C SER A 144 -17.68 -12.27 19.85
N LEU A 145 -16.66 -12.10 19.02
CA LEU A 145 -16.72 -12.35 17.59
C LEU A 145 -16.47 -13.82 17.23
N ILE A 146 -15.85 -14.59 18.13
CA ILE A 146 -15.64 -16.03 17.94
C ILE A 146 -15.95 -16.81 19.22
N LYS A 147 -16.29 -18.11 19.07
CA LYS A 147 -16.36 -19.06 20.17
C LYS A 147 -14.98 -19.67 20.45
N THR A 148 -14.75 -20.13 21.68
CA THR A 148 -13.42 -20.55 22.18
C THR A 148 -12.76 -21.69 21.39
N SER A 149 -13.51 -22.52 20.67
CA SER A 149 -13.03 -23.75 20.03
C SER A 149 -12.97 -23.69 18.49
N SER A 150 -13.12 -22.50 17.89
CA SER A 150 -13.29 -22.38 16.44
C SER A 150 -12.01 -22.12 15.64
N THR A 151 -10.88 -21.79 16.30
CA THR A 151 -9.64 -21.48 15.59
C THR A 151 -8.87 -22.77 15.26
N LEU A 152 -8.52 -22.95 13.98
CA LEU A 152 -7.75 -24.10 13.46
C LEU A 152 -6.29 -23.74 13.21
N GLU A 153 -6.04 -22.60 12.55
CA GLU A 153 -4.74 -22.18 12.11
C GLU A 153 -4.61 -20.66 12.22
N GLY A 154 -3.39 -20.16 12.43
CA GLY A 154 -3.08 -18.75 12.46
C GLY A 154 -1.84 -18.44 11.62
N TYR A 155 -1.83 -17.29 10.96
CA TYR A 155 -0.73 -16.80 10.14
C TYR A 155 -0.48 -15.32 10.43
N VAL A 156 0.79 -14.92 10.48
CA VAL A 156 1.18 -13.52 10.70
C VAL A 156 1.85 -12.97 9.46
N VAL A 157 1.37 -11.81 9.02
CA VAL A 157 1.95 -11.10 7.87
C VAL A 157 2.36 -9.70 8.31
N ARG A 158 3.64 -9.39 8.20
CA ARG A 158 4.19 -8.05 8.44
C ARG A 158 4.42 -7.35 7.11
N MET A 159 3.78 -6.21 6.92
CA MET A 159 3.85 -5.42 5.70
C MET A 159 4.51 -4.07 6.00
N PRO A 160 5.81 -3.92 5.72
CA PRO A 160 6.47 -2.62 5.85
C PRO A 160 5.98 -1.64 4.79
N LYS A 161 5.91 -0.36 5.14
CA LYS A 161 5.53 0.73 4.23
C LYS A 161 4.16 0.55 3.57
N ALA A 162 3.18 0.06 4.33
CA ALA A 162 1.86 -0.27 3.79
C ALA A 162 1.01 0.97 3.45
N TYR A 163 1.16 2.04 4.23
CA TYR A 163 0.38 3.26 4.07
C TYR A 163 1.27 4.49 4.01
N PRO A 164 1.05 5.43 3.06
CA PRO A 164 1.67 6.74 3.10
C PRO A 164 1.12 7.54 4.30
N VAL A 165 1.97 8.31 4.96
CA VAL A 165 1.59 9.23 6.03
C VAL A 165 1.57 10.65 5.48
N TYR A 166 0.45 11.35 5.67
CA TYR A 166 0.26 12.74 5.24
C TYR A 166 0.55 13.66 6.43
N ASP A 167 1.82 14.03 6.59
CA ASP A 167 2.24 15.00 7.58
C ASP A 167 2.26 16.43 7.00
N LEU A 168 2.68 17.40 7.82
CA LEU A 168 2.68 18.82 7.42
C LEU A 168 3.57 19.12 6.20
N ASP A 169 4.63 18.36 5.99
CA ASP A 169 5.56 18.55 4.88
C ASP A 169 5.24 17.67 3.65
N TYR A 170 4.22 16.82 3.73
CA TYR A 170 3.84 15.86 2.69
C TYR A 170 3.71 16.52 1.31
N SER A 171 2.82 17.50 1.18
CA SER A 171 2.54 18.14 -0.13
C SER A 171 3.78 18.78 -0.72
N LYS A 172 4.56 19.49 0.09
CA LYS A 172 5.82 20.12 -0.35
C LYS A 172 6.81 19.07 -0.88
N ASN A 173 6.97 17.96 -0.18
CA ASN A 173 7.89 16.88 -0.59
C ASN A 173 7.45 16.23 -1.89
N ILE A 174 6.14 15.98 -2.06
CA ILE A 174 5.57 15.45 -3.31
C ILE A 174 5.80 16.41 -4.47
N ASP A 175 5.49 17.70 -4.31
CA ASP A 175 5.65 18.72 -5.36
C ASP A 175 7.10 18.81 -5.86
N ILE A 176 8.07 18.74 -4.95
CA ILE A 176 9.51 18.76 -5.31
C ILE A 176 9.86 17.53 -6.16
N ILE A 177 9.42 16.33 -5.77
CA ILE A 177 9.73 15.10 -6.49
C ILE A 177 8.97 15.06 -7.83
N GLU A 178 7.69 15.44 -7.87
CA GLU A 178 6.89 15.53 -9.09
C GLU A 178 7.54 16.48 -10.10
N LYS A 179 7.90 17.68 -9.66
CA LYS A 179 8.56 18.66 -10.51
C LYS A 179 9.87 18.13 -11.08
N TRP A 180 10.68 17.50 -10.25
CA TRP A 180 11.95 16.89 -10.70
C TRP A 180 11.72 15.80 -11.73
N LEU A 181 10.79 14.87 -11.50
CA LEU A 181 10.45 13.81 -12.46
C LEU A 181 9.94 14.39 -13.79
N THR A 182 9.02 15.35 -13.73
CA THR A 182 8.40 15.93 -14.92
C THR A 182 9.33 16.84 -15.73
N THR A 183 10.39 17.37 -15.12
CA THR A 183 11.38 18.21 -15.82
C THR A 183 12.59 17.44 -16.31
N GLU A 184 13.17 16.55 -15.48
CA GLU A 184 14.44 15.90 -15.75
C GLU A 184 14.31 14.44 -16.17
N HIS A 185 13.19 13.77 -15.79
CA HIS A 185 12.96 12.34 -15.99
C HIS A 185 11.57 12.04 -16.57
N LYS A 186 11.17 12.78 -17.60
CA LYS A 186 9.82 12.75 -18.21
C LYS A 186 9.32 11.36 -18.62
N ASN A 187 10.22 10.42 -18.83
CA ASN A 187 9.92 9.06 -19.24
C ASN A 187 9.93 8.07 -18.06
N ILE A 188 9.98 8.57 -16.82
CA ILE A 188 9.76 7.75 -15.62
C ILE A 188 8.37 8.08 -15.08
N TYR A 189 7.53 7.05 -14.98
CA TYR A 189 6.11 7.16 -14.61
C TYR A 189 5.86 6.42 -13.30
N PRO A 190 5.83 7.11 -12.15
CA PRO A 190 5.41 6.49 -10.90
C PRO A 190 3.91 6.23 -10.93
N ILE A 191 3.51 5.03 -10.48
CA ILE A 191 2.11 4.58 -10.47
C ILE A 191 1.74 3.90 -9.15
N GLY A 192 0.44 3.84 -8.88
CA GLY A 192 -0.10 3.11 -7.75
C GLY A 192 0.08 3.81 -6.41
N ARG A 193 -0.19 3.07 -5.32
CA ARG A 193 -0.14 3.62 -3.96
C ARG A 193 1.28 4.04 -3.55
N ASN A 194 2.22 3.12 -3.58
CA ASN A 194 3.58 3.37 -3.13
C ASN A 194 4.38 4.21 -4.12
N GLY A 195 4.20 3.98 -5.44
CA GLY A 195 4.89 4.72 -6.48
C GLY A 195 4.53 6.20 -6.52
N MET A 196 3.34 6.56 -6.07
CA MET A 196 2.90 7.96 -5.97
C MET A 196 2.86 8.50 -4.54
N HIS A 197 3.21 7.66 -3.55
CA HIS A 197 3.08 7.97 -2.13
C HIS A 197 1.70 8.53 -1.78
N ARG A 198 0.64 7.88 -2.27
CA ARG A 198 -0.75 8.32 -2.14
C ARG A 198 -1.64 7.17 -1.71
N TYR A 199 -2.69 7.45 -0.94
CA TYR A 199 -3.65 6.45 -0.46
C TYR A 199 -4.58 5.97 -1.58
N ASN A 200 -3.99 5.42 -2.64
CA ASN A 200 -4.71 4.85 -3.77
C ASN A 200 -5.28 3.48 -3.41
N ASN A 201 -6.56 3.26 -3.67
CA ASN A 201 -7.17 1.95 -3.73
C ASN A 201 -6.81 1.24 -5.04
N GLN A 202 -7.33 0.03 -5.27
CA GLN A 202 -6.97 -0.76 -6.47
C GLN A 202 -7.37 -0.07 -7.77
N ASP A 203 -8.58 0.49 -7.82
CA ASP A 203 -9.12 1.24 -8.95
C ASP A 203 -8.25 2.46 -9.31
N HIS A 204 -7.90 3.27 -8.32
CA HIS A 204 -6.99 4.41 -8.51
C HIS A 204 -5.60 3.94 -8.99
N SER A 205 -5.07 2.88 -8.41
CA SER A 205 -3.77 2.33 -8.80
C SER A 205 -3.78 1.83 -10.24
N MET A 206 -4.83 1.13 -10.66
CA MET A 206 -5.03 0.70 -12.05
C MET A 206 -5.18 1.91 -12.98
N MET A 207 -5.95 2.92 -12.58
CA MET A 207 -6.15 4.13 -13.39
C MET A 207 -4.84 4.88 -13.62
N THR A 208 -3.97 5.01 -12.60
CA THR A 208 -2.65 5.63 -12.78
C THR A 208 -1.81 4.91 -13.84
N ALA A 209 -1.87 3.57 -13.87
CA ALA A 209 -1.18 2.76 -14.88
C ALA A 209 -1.77 2.96 -16.28
N VAL A 210 -3.11 2.91 -16.42
CA VAL A 210 -3.82 3.10 -17.69
C VAL A 210 -3.48 4.47 -18.29
N LEU A 211 -3.55 5.54 -17.49
CA LEU A 211 -3.27 6.90 -17.97
C LEU A 211 -1.80 7.08 -18.36
N SER A 212 -0.87 6.48 -17.61
CA SER A 212 0.55 6.49 -17.97
C SER A 212 0.78 5.81 -19.32
N VAL A 213 0.21 4.64 -19.55
CA VAL A 213 0.32 3.91 -20.82
C VAL A 213 -0.31 4.68 -21.98
N ARG A 214 -1.47 5.33 -21.77
CA ARG A 214 -2.09 6.19 -22.79
C ARG A 214 -1.22 7.38 -23.15
N ASN A 215 -0.59 8.01 -22.17
CA ASN A 215 0.37 9.08 -22.42
C ASN A 215 1.55 8.61 -23.27
N ILE A 216 2.06 7.40 -23.02
CA ILE A 216 3.21 6.83 -23.75
C ILE A 216 2.81 6.44 -25.18
N ILE A 217 1.73 5.68 -25.34
CA ILE A 217 1.39 5.04 -26.63
C ILE A 217 0.57 5.96 -27.54
N LEU A 218 -0.36 6.72 -26.94
CA LEU A 218 -1.31 7.55 -27.68
C LEU A 218 -0.90 9.04 -27.72
N GLY A 219 0.17 9.43 -27.00
CA GLY A 219 0.60 10.81 -26.89
C GLY A 219 -0.41 11.71 -26.13
N GLU A 220 -1.29 11.12 -25.32
CA GLU A 220 -2.21 11.87 -24.47
C GLU A 220 -1.43 12.65 -23.40
N LYS A 221 -2.06 13.67 -22.82
CA LYS A 221 -1.46 14.52 -21.78
C LYS A 221 -2.24 14.44 -20.47
N ASN A 222 -2.58 13.22 -20.05
CA ASN A 222 -3.28 13.02 -18.79
C ASN A 222 -2.35 13.35 -17.62
N ASN A 223 -2.86 14.11 -16.65
CA ASN A 223 -2.14 14.33 -15.40
C ASN A 223 -2.42 13.16 -14.45
N VAL A 224 -1.49 12.20 -14.40
CA VAL A 224 -1.57 11.01 -13.54
C VAL A 224 -1.56 11.37 -12.05
N TRP A 225 -0.90 12.48 -11.69
CA TRP A 225 -0.85 12.97 -10.31
C TRP A 225 -2.19 13.49 -9.79
N LYS A 226 -3.17 13.73 -10.68
CA LYS A 226 -4.53 14.12 -10.30
C LYS A 226 -5.49 12.95 -10.07
N VAL A 227 -5.05 11.72 -10.24
CA VAL A 227 -5.85 10.56 -9.86
C VAL A 227 -5.95 10.51 -8.35
N ASN A 228 -7.18 10.34 -7.82
CA ASN A 228 -7.46 10.34 -6.38
C ASN A 228 -6.98 11.63 -5.66
N VAL A 229 -7.13 12.76 -6.32
CA VAL A 229 -7.10 14.08 -5.67
C VAL A 229 -8.56 14.44 -5.45
N GLU A 230 -9.16 13.84 -4.45
CA GLU A 230 -10.45 14.30 -3.96
C GLU A 230 -10.20 15.55 -3.12
N GLU A 231 -10.40 16.71 -3.73
CA GLU A 231 -10.55 17.96 -3.00
C GLU A 231 -11.90 18.01 -2.27
N ASP A 232 -12.86 17.13 -2.64
CA ASP A 232 -14.20 17.07 -2.09
C ASP A 232 -14.68 15.63 -1.94
N TYR A 233 -14.48 15.02 -0.77
CA TYR A 233 -15.37 13.96 -0.29
C TYR A 233 -16.66 14.64 0.18
N HIS A 234 -17.44 15.18 -0.76
CA HIS A 234 -18.81 15.50 -0.48
C HIS A 234 -19.60 14.19 -0.50
N GLU A 235 -19.91 13.64 0.67
CA GLU A 235 -21.13 12.87 0.82
C GLU A 235 -22.24 13.74 0.27
N GLU A 236 -22.72 13.43 -0.95
CA GLU A 236 -23.99 13.97 -1.41
C GLU A 236 -25.05 13.45 -0.43
N VAL A 237 -25.37 14.27 0.56
CA VAL A 237 -26.58 14.10 1.35
C VAL A 237 -27.71 14.28 0.37
N ASN A 238 -28.23 13.19 -0.16
CA ASN A 238 -29.49 13.17 -0.88
C ASN A 238 -30.56 13.70 0.08
N SER A 239 -30.72 15.01 0.09
CA SER A 239 -31.89 15.65 0.69
C SER A 239 -33.09 15.16 -0.08
N GLY A 240 -33.74 14.11 0.46
CA GLY A 240 -34.98 13.58 -0.03
C GLY A 240 -35.96 14.71 -0.22
N ARG A 241 -36.38 14.89 -1.46
CA ARG A 241 -37.54 15.67 -1.77
C ARG A 241 -38.78 14.91 -1.31
N SER A 242 -39.50 15.59 -0.44
CA SER A 242 -40.90 15.33 -0.08
C SER A 242 -41.81 14.97 -1.26
#